data_95b14139d46146414eff5997ccf7039b
#
_entry.id   95b14139d46146414eff5997ccf7039b
#
_cell.length_a   1.000
_cell.length_b   1.000
_cell.length_c   1.000
_cell.angle_alpha   90.00
_cell.angle_beta   90.00
_cell.angle_gamma   90.00
#
_symmetry.space_group_name_H-M   'P 1'
#
loop_
_entity.id
_entity.type
_entity.pdbx_description
1 polymer ?
#
loop_
_entity_poly.entity_id
_entity_poly.type
_entity_poly.pdbx_seq_one_letter_code
_entity_poly.pdbx_strand_id
1 'polypeptide(L)'
;GVIVMSLMIPFLWFFGIHGSTIVGGIIGSVLTANSLANQAILDSGMALTIENGGRIVTQQFLDQFINVTGAGMTIGLVIYMIFFAKSAQCKELGRLGGVPGLFNINEPILFGTPIVMNPFLAIPFIAMPVISGLILYFSIAVGLVPMFGGVMVPWTTPPIVSGFLVGGWKMAVLQTFILALSFFVY
;
A
#
# COMPACT_ATOMS: atom_id res chain seq x y z
N GLY A 1 2.91 14.50 6.18
CA GLY A 1 2.43 13.19 6.67
C GLY A 1 2.63 12.09 5.66
N VAL A 2 1.91 12.12 4.51
CA VAL A 2 1.90 11.01 3.52
C VAL A 2 3.30 10.62 3.06
N ILE A 3 4.08 11.56 2.56
CA ILE A 3 5.45 11.31 2.04
C ILE A 3 6.32 10.66 3.12
N VAL A 4 6.31 11.21 4.34
CA VAL A 4 7.15 10.69 5.44
C VAL A 4 6.75 9.24 5.77
N MET A 5 5.46 8.97 5.92
CA MET A 5 4.94 7.63 6.21
C MET A 5 5.30 6.63 5.09
N SER A 6 5.02 7.00 3.84
CA SER A 6 5.26 6.13 2.68
C SER A 6 6.75 5.87 2.43
N LEU A 7 7.62 6.83 2.79
CA LEU A 7 9.06 6.71 2.64
C LEU A 7 9.68 5.90 3.78
N MET A 8 9.27 6.16 5.04
CA MET A 8 9.91 5.56 6.22
C MET A 8 9.68 4.06 6.30
N ILE A 9 8.53 3.55 5.86
CA ILE A 9 8.26 2.12 5.90
C ILE A 9 9.26 1.32 5.06
N PRO A 10 9.38 1.54 3.72
CA PRO A 10 10.35 0.81 2.92
C PRO A 10 11.80 1.18 3.26
N PHE A 11 12.06 2.41 3.71
CA PHE A 11 13.39 2.82 4.16
C PHE A 11 13.89 1.98 5.34
N LEU A 12 13.06 1.74 6.35
CA LEU A 12 13.40 0.88 7.47
C LEU A 12 13.59 -0.58 7.01
N TRP A 13 12.72 -1.08 6.15
CA TRP A 13 12.85 -2.40 5.56
C TRP A 13 14.13 -2.58 4.75
N PHE A 14 14.62 -1.52 4.11
CA PHE A 14 15.90 -1.55 3.40
C PHE A 14 17.08 -1.91 4.34
N PHE A 15 17.00 -1.54 5.62
CA PHE A 15 17.95 -1.93 6.65
C PHE A 15 17.58 -3.23 7.40
N GLY A 16 16.58 -3.97 6.93
CA GLY A 16 16.12 -5.20 7.59
C GLY A 16 15.26 -4.97 8.83
N ILE A 17 14.81 -3.74 9.07
CA ILE A 17 13.92 -3.39 10.19
C ILE A 17 12.47 -3.42 9.70
N HIS A 18 11.56 -4.05 10.45
CA HIS A 18 10.15 -4.15 10.07
C HIS A 18 9.45 -2.78 10.11
N GLY A 19 9.55 -2.03 8.99
CA GLY A 19 9.12 -0.63 8.91
C GLY A 19 7.63 -0.43 9.20
N SER A 20 6.76 -1.32 8.71
CA SER A 20 5.32 -1.21 8.95
C SER A 20 4.96 -1.31 10.43
N THR A 21 5.65 -2.15 11.20
CA THR A 21 5.45 -2.26 12.65
C THR A 21 5.92 -0.99 13.37
N ILE A 22 7.10 -0.48 13.05
CA ILE A 22 7.64 0.71 13.71
C ILE A 22 6.79 1.94 13.39
N VAL A 23 6.54 2.20 12.12
CA VAL A 23 5.77 3.37 11.68
C VAL A 23 4.31 3.25 12.15
N GLY A 24 3.70 2.07 12.00
CA GLY A 24 2.34 1.80 12.47
C GLY A 24 2.21 1.96 13.99
N GLY A 25 3.21 1.54 14.77
CA GLY A 25 3.23 1.75 16.22
C GLY A 25 3.27 3.22 16.63
N ILE A 26 3.92 4.08 15.83
CA ILE A 26 4.03 5.51 16.13
C ILE A 26 2.75 6.26 15.72
N ILE A 27 2.21 6.01 14.52
CA ILE A 27 1.13 6.82 13.95
C ILE A 27 -0.22 6.11 13.90
N GLY A 28 -0.29 4.81 14.18
CA GLY A 28 -1.49 3.99 13.99
C GLY A 28 -2.69 4.49 14.81
N SER A 29 -2.47 4.95 16.04
CA SER A 29 -3.53 5.54 16.85
C SER A 29 -4.16 6.79 16.21
N VAL A 30 -3.32 7.63 15.59
CA VAL A 30 -3.79 8.84 14.88
C VAL A 30 -4.54 8.46 13.62
N LEU A 31 -4.05 7.46 12.86
CA LEU A 31 -4.72 6.98 11.64
C LEU A 31 -6.07 6.36 11.95
N THR A 32 -6.15 5.56 13.02
CA THR A 32 -7.41 4.96 13.49
C THR A 32 -8.38 6.06 13.97
N ALA A 33 -7.92 7.05 14.72
CA ALA A 33 -8.74 8.18 15.13
C ALA A 33 -9.29 8.95 13.93
N ASN A 34 -8.51 9.12 12.87
CA ASN A 34 -8.97 9.74 11.62
C ASN A 34 -10.07 8.90 10.94
N SER A 35 -9.94 7.57 10.93
CA SER A 35 -10.98 6.67 10.40
C SER A 35 -12.28 6.79 11.19
N LEU A 36 -12.20 6.84 12.52
CA LEU A 36 -13.35 7.00 13.39
C LEU A 36 -14.00 8.40 13.24
N ALA A 37 -13.20 9.46 13.08
CA ALA A 37 -13.71 10.80 12.81
C ALA A 37 -14.49 10.86 11.49
N ASN A 38 -14.00 10.21 10.44
CA ASN A 38 -14.69 10.10 9.17
C ASN A 38 -16.02 9.32 9.32
N GLN A 39 -16.03 8.25 10.10
CA GLN A 39 -17.28 7.52 10.39
C GLN A 39 -18.29 8.38 11.14
N ALA A 40 -17.86 9.15 12.13
CA ALA A 40 -18.75 10.05 12.87
C ALA A 40 -19.41 11.11 11.96
N ILE A 41 -18.71 11.60 10.93
CA ILE A 41 -19.31 12.50 9.92
C ILE A 41 -20.42 11.78 9.16
N LEU A 42 -20.19 10.55 8.71
CA LEU A 42 -21.19 9.74 8.00
C LEU A 42 -22.41 9.44 8.91
N ASP A 43 -22.17 9.06 10.15
CA ASP A 43 -23.21 8.74 11.13
C ASP A 43 -24.09 9.97 11.47
N SER A 44 -23.54 11.18 11.35
CA SER A 44 -24.31 12.43 11.49
C SER A 44 -25.18 12.75 10.27
N GLY A 45 -25.13 11.94 9.22
CA GLY A 45 -25.85 12.14 7.95
C GLY A 45 -25.20 13.16 7.02
N MET A 46 -24.01 13.66 7.35
CA MET A 46 -23.26 14.58 6.50
C MET A 46 -22.45 13.85 5.44
N ALA A 47 -22.26 14.50 4.30
CA ALA A 47 -21.36 14.00 3.26
C ALA A 47 -19.90 14.00 3.77
N LEU A 48 -19.17 12.92 3.52
CA LEU A 48 -17.76 12.82 3.89
C LEU A 48 -16.90 13.59 2.88
N THR A 49 -16.62 14.84 3.20
CA THR A 49 -15.81 15.77 2.40
C THR A 49 -14.77 16.45 3.27
N ILE A 50 -13.75 17.04 2.64
CA ILE A 50 -12.73 17.82 3.35
C ILE A 50 -13.37 19.03 4.03
N GLU A 51 -14.36 19.66 3.40
CA GLU A 51 -15.09 20.81 3.94
C GLU A 51 -15.83 20.47 5.24
N ASN A 52 -16.37 19.28 5.35
CA ASN A 52 -17.05 18.77 6.56
C ASN A 52 -16.06 18.19 7.60
N GLY A 53 -14.75 18.43 7.43
CA GLY A 53 -13.72 17.98 8.36
C GLY A 53 -13.20 16.56 8.10
N GLY A 54 -13.56 15.96 6.99
CA GLY A 54 -13.08 14.62 6.61
C GLY A 54 -11.55 14.55 6.50
N ARG A 55 -10.99 13.42 6.92
CA ARG A 55 -9.56 13.14 6.96
C ARG A 55 -9.18 12.21 5.79
N ILE A 56 -8.24 12.65 4.94
CA ILE A 56 -7.77 11.84 3.80
C ILE A 56 -6.91 10.67 4.29
N VAL A 57 -6.00 10.93 5.23
CA VAL A 57 -5.00 9.96 5.69
C VAL A 57 -5.54 9.20 6.89
N THR A 58 -5.92 7.95 6.67
CA THR A 58 -6.58 7.05 7.62
C THR A 58 -5.81 5.74 7.73
N GLN A 59 -6.26 4.81 8.57
CA GLN A 59 -5.67 3.47 8.65
C GLN A 59 -5.80 2.71 7.33
N GLN A 60 -6.95 2.83 6.64
CA GLN A 60 -7.16 2.19 5.32
C GLN A 60 -6.20 2.74 4.26
N PHE A 61 -5.86 4.03 4.33
CA PHE A 61 -4.85 4.65 3.46
C PHE A 61 -3.50 3.93 3.60
N LEU A 62 -3.07 3.68 4.83
CA LEU A 62 -1.82 2.96 5.12
C LEU A 62 -1.89 1.51 4.66
N ASP A 63 -2.90 0.77 5.13
CA ASP A 63 -2.95 -0.68 4.97
C ASP A 63 -3.23 -1.11 3.53
N GLN A 64 -4.16 -0.41 2.86
CA GLN A 64 -4.65 -0.84 1.55
C GLN A 64 -3.95 -0.17 0.36
N PHE A 65 -3.12 0.86 0.60
CA PHE A 65 -2.47 1.58 -0.51
C PHE A 65 -0.96 1.80 -0.32
N ILE A 66 -0.48 1.96 0.91
CA ILE A 66 0.97 2.08 1.15
C ILE A 66 1.62 0.70 1.31
N ASN A 67 0.96 -0.19 2.06
CA ASN A 67 1.44 -1.55 2.35
C ASN A 67 0.82 -2.61 1.43
N VAL A 68 0.07 -2.21 0.40
CA VAL A 68 -0.55 -3.17 -0.52
C VAL A 68 0.52 -4.02 -1.21
N THR A 69 0.31 -5.33 -1.24
CA THR A 69 1.27 -6.37 -1.68
C THR A 69 2.58 -6.39 -0.88
N GLY A 70 2.54 -5.88 0.34
CA GLY A 70 3.67 -5.80 1.27
C GLY A 70 4.52 -4.54 1.09
N ALA A 71 5.52 -4.39 1.93
CA ALA A 71 6.41 -3.23 1.89
C ALA A 71 7.06 -3.09 0.51
N GLY A 72 7.07 -1.86 -0.02
CA GLY A 72 7.64 -1.56 -1.34
C GLY A 72 6.77 -1.94 -2.53
N MET A 73 5.58 -2.53 -2.31
CA MET A 73 4.64 -2.92 -3.38
C MET A 73 5.27 -3.85 -4.41
N THR A 74 5.89 -4.92 -3.94
CA THR A 74 6.76 -5.80 -4.74
C THR A 74 6.04 -6.71 -5.74
N ILE A 75 4.70 -6.62 -5.87
CA ILE A 75 3.96 -7.49 -6.80
C ILE A 75 4.41 -7.30 -8.26
N GLY A 76 4.77 -6.09 -8.66
CA GLY A 76 5.32 -5.82 -9.98
C GLY A 76 6.62 -6.59 -10.24
N LEU A 77 7.52 -6.59 -9.25
CA LEU A 77 8.75 -7.39 -9.29
C LEU A 77 8.43 -8.90 -9.35
N VAL A 78 7.47 -9.37 -8.56
CA VAL A 78 7.05 -10.79 -8.56
C VAL A 78 6.54 -11.21 -9.94
N ILE A 79 5.71 -10.40 -10.57
CA ILE A 79 5.20 -10.65 -11.93
C ILE A 79 6.37 -10.71 -12.91
N TYR A 80 7.31 -9.76 -12.85
CA TYR A 80 8.50 -9.78 -13.67
C TYR A 80 9.32 -11.07 -13.44
N MET A 81 9.54 -11.48 -12.20
CA MET A 81 10.30 -12.67 -11.85
C MET A 81 9.67 -13.95 -12.41
N ILE A 82 8.33 -14.07 -12.34
CA ILE A 82 7.63 -15.26 -12.81
C ILE A 82 7.69 -15.37 -14.34
N PHE A 83 7.39 -14.28 -15.04
CA PHE A 83 7.12 -14.34 -16.48
C PHE A 83 8.30 -13.89 -17.35
N PHE A 84 9.14 -12.98 -16.89
CA PHE A 84 10.16 -12.33 -17.72
C PHE A 84 11.61 -12.65 -17.29
N ALA A 85 11.85 -13.06 -16.04
CA ALA A 85 13.21 -13.39 -15.60
C ALA A 85 13.80 -14.56 -16.42
N LYS A 86 15.09 -14.47 -16.73
CA LYS A 86 15.81 -15.54 -17.43
C LYS A 86 16.36 -16.60 -16.47
N SER A 87 16.68 -16.21 -15.24
CA SER A 87 17.22 -17.11 -14.22
C SER A 87 16.12 -18.02 -13.65
N ALA A 88 16.40 -19.31 -13.58
CA ALA A 88 15.52 -20.30 -12.95
C ALA A 88 15.29 -19.97 -11.46
N GLN A 89 16.35 -19.55 -10.76
CA GLN A 89 16.27 -19.17 -9.36
C GLN A 89 15.31 -17.99 -9.15
N CYS A 90 15.40 -16.95 -9.98
CA CYS A 90 14.46 -15.81 -9.90
C CYS A 90 13.02 -16.26 -10.14
N LYS A 91 12.77 -17.14 -11.11
CA LYS A 91 11.43 -17.66 -11.38
C LYS A 91 10.85 -18.41 -10.18
N GLU A 92 11.64 -19.28 -9.56
CA GLU A 92 11.21 -20.03 -8.38
C GLU A 92 10.92 -19.11 -7.19
N LEU A 93 11.76 -18.10 -6.94
CA LEU A 93 11.51 -17.09 -5.92
C LEU A 93 10.23 -16.31 -6.21
N GLY A 94 10.00 -15.91 -7.45
CA GLY A 94 8.76 -15.26 -7.87
C GLY A 94 7.53 -16.13 -7.60
N ARG A 95 7.59 -17.43 -7.90
CA ARG A 95 6.49 -18.37 -7.62
C ARG A 95 6.26 -18.55 -6.12
N LEU A 96 7.32 -18.67 -5.32
CA LEU A 96 7.23 -18.77 -3.87
C LEU A 96 6.62 -17.50 -3.23
N GLY A 97 6.98 -16.32 -3.73
CA GLY A 97 6.48 -15.04 -3.22
C GLY A 97 5.13 -14.62 -3.81
N GLY A 98 4.67 -15.25 -4.89
CA GLY A 98 3.47 -14.84 -5.63
C GLY A 98 2.20 -14.96 -4.79
N VAL A 99 1.94 -16.13 -4.23
CA VAL A 99 0.74 -16.37 -3.41
C VAL A 99 0.77 -15.54 -2.12
N PRO A 100 1.84 -15.56 -1.29
CA PRO A 100 1.92 -14.66 -0.14
C PRO A 100 1.74 -13.18 -0.50
N GLY A 101 2.34 -12.74 -1.62
CA GLY A 101 2.24 -11.35 -2.10
C GLY A 101 0.81 -10.89 -2.39
N LEU A 102 -0.07 -11.80 -2.85
CA LEU A 102 -1.50 -11.51 -3.00
C LEU A 102 -2.20 -11.28 -1.65
N PHE A 103 -1.63 -11.73 -0.55
CA PHE A 103 -2.11 -11.49 0.81
C PHE A 103 -1.27 -10.44 1.55
N ASN A 104 -0.58 -9.60 0.80
CA ASN A 104 0.26 -8.51 1.31
C ASN A 104 1.48 -8.96 2.14
N ILE A 105 1.89 -10.23 2.00
CA ILE A 105 3.06 -10.82 2.67
C ILE A 105 4.18 -10.96 1.63
N ASN A 106 5.24 -10.17 1.74
CA ASN A 106 6.32 -10.16 0.74
C ASN A 106 7.72 -10.46 1.30
N GLU A 107 7.81 -10.93 2.53
CA GLU A 107 9.07 -11.36 3.16
C GLU A 107 9.84 -12.39 2.32
N PRO A 108 9.19 -13.38 1.65
CA PRO A 108 9.90 -14.28 0.77
C PRO A 108 10.65 -13.58 -0.37
N ILE A 109 10.09 -12.47 -0.86
CA ILE A 109 10.73 -11.65 -1.89
C ILE A 109 11.82 -10.76 -1.29
N LEU A 110 11.54 -10.12 -0.15
CA LEU A 110 12.49 -9.22 0.51
C LEU A 110 13.82 -9.90 0.86
N PHE A 111 13.73 -11.13 1.38
CA PHE A 111 14.88 -11.89 1.83
C PHE A 111 15.40 -12.88 0.77
N GLY A 112 14.56 -13.38 -0.09
CA GLY A 112 14.93 -14.30 -1.17
C GLY A 112 15.62 -13.62 -2.36
N THR A 113 15.10 -12.47 -2.78
CA THR A 113 15.79 -11.52 -3.65
C THR A 113 16.47 -10.51 -2.72
N PRO A 114 17.78 -10.29 -2.81
CA PRO A 114 18.45 -9.38 -1.87
C PRO A 114 18.01 -7.92 -2.11
N ILE A 115 16.80 -7.56 -1.63
CA ILE A 115 16.32 -6.18 -1.65
C ILE A 115 16.95 -5.42 -0.50
N VAL A 116 17.07 -6.07 0.66
CA VAL A 116 17.73 -5.50 1.83
C VAL A 116 19.18 -5.17 1.48
N MET A 117 19.58 -3.92 1.73
CA MET A 117 20.91 -3.37 1.44
C MET A 117 21.32 -3.38 -0.05
N ASN A 118 20.39 -3.57 -0.97
CA ASN A 118 20.66 -3.53 -2.40
C ASN A 118 20.29 -2.15 -2.97
N PRO A 119 21.27 -1.32 -3.33
CA PRO A 119 21.01 0.05 -3.78
C PRO A 119 20.21 0.12 -5.10
N PHE A 120 20.32 -0.88 -5.97
CA PHE A 120 19.59 -0.90 -7.24
C PHE A 120 18.10 -1.14 -7.04
N LEU A 121 17.74 -2.06 -6.16
CA LEU A 121 16.34 -2.37 -5.85
C LEU A 121 15.76 -1.40 -4.80
N ALA A 122 16.59 -0.68 -4.06
CA ALA A 122 16.13 0.33 -3.10
C ALA A 122 15.31 1.44 -3.77
N ILE A 123 15.68 1.85 -4.97
CA ILE A 123 15.03 2.96 -5.67
C ILE A 123 13.56 2.64 -5.93
N PRO A 124 13.19 1.59 -6.68
CA PRO A 124 11.79 1.24 -6.90
C PRO A 124 11.08 0.85 -5.59
N PHE A 125 11.76 0.16 -4.70
CA PHE A 125 11.23 -0.28 -3.41
C PHE A 125 10.78 0.87 -2.51
N ILE A 126 11.53 1.96 -2.47
CA ILE A 126 11.21 3.16 -1.69
C ILE A 126 10.27 4.08 -2.46
N ALA A 127 10.48 4.23 -3.78
CA ALA A 127 9.70 5.15 -4.59
C ALA A 127 8.23 4.71 -4.75
N MET A 128 7.98 3.42 -4.92
CA MET A 128 6.64 2.93 -5.27
C MET A 128 5.57 3.24 -4.20
N PRO A 129 5.79 3.02 -2.88
CA PRO A 129 4.84 3.43 -1.84
C PRO A 129 4.61 4.94 -1.77
N VAL A 130 5.65 5.75 -2.06
CA VAL A 130 5.53 7.21 -2.11
C VAL A 130 4.65 7.62 -3.29
N ILE A 131 4.88 7.05 -4.46
CA ILE A 131 4.08 7.28 -5.67
C ILE A 131 2.62 6.87 -5.40
N SER A 132 2.38 5.69 -4.84
CA SER A 132 1.05 5.22 -4.48
C SER A 132 0.33 6.17 -3.51
N GLY A 133 1.02 6.58 -2.45
CA GLY A 133 0.48 7.51 -1.46
C GLY A 133 0.11 8.86 -2.05
N LEU A 134 0.94 9.39 -2.96
CA LEU A 134 0.66 10.66 -3.64
C LEU A 134 -0.52 10.52 -4.62
N ILE A 135 -0.55 9.47 -5.44
CA ILE A 135 -1.65 9.20 -6.36
C ILE A 135 -2.97 9.10 -5.59
N LEU A 136 -3.01 8.31 -4.51
CA LEU A 136 -4.21 8.16 -3.70
C LEU A 136 -4.62 9.49 -3.05
N TYR A 137 -3.65 10.20 -2.44
CA TYR A 137 -3.91 11.48 -1.77
C TYR A 137 -4.56 12.49 -2.72
N PHE A 138 -3.97 12.70 -3.89
CA PHE A 138 -4.50 13.63 -4.88
C PHE A 138 -5.83 13.14 -5.47
N SER A 139 -5.99 11.83 -5.73
CA SER A 139 -7.25 11.27 -6.22
C SER A 139 -8.42 11.50 -5.26
N ILE A 140 -8.18 11.41 -3.95
CA ILE A 140 -9.18 11.75 -2.93
C ILE A 140 -9.39 13.27 -2.87
N ALA A 141 -8.31 14.05 -2.87
CA ALA A 141 -8.38 15.50 -2.72
C ALA A 141 -9.16 16.19 -3.85
N VAL A 142 -9.06 15.67 -5.08
CA VAL A 142 -9.82 16.18 -6.23
C VAL A 142 -11.20 15.52 -6.40
N GLY A 143 -11.58 14.58 -5.50
CA GLY A 143 -12.88 13.90 -5.56
C GLY A 143 -13.01 12.82 -6.63
N LEU A 144 -11.90 12.35 -7.22
CA LEU A 144 -11.91 11.27 -8.20
C LEU A 144 -12.36 9.95 -7.57
N VAL A 145 -11.90 9.68 -6.36
CA VAL A 145 -12.29 8.54 -5.52
C VAL A 145 -12.84 9.03 -4.18
N PRO A 146 -13.72 8.25 -3.52
CA PRO A 146 -14.29 8.66 -2.23
C PRO A 146 -13.24 8.67 -1.12
N MET A 147 -13.52 9.39 -0.05
CA MET A 147 -12.76 9.28 1.20
C MET A 147 -13.11 7.98 1.93
N PHE A 148 -12.19 7.50 2.76
CA PHE A 148 -12.42 6.31 3.57
C PHE A 148 -13.35 6.61 4.74
N GLY A 149 -14.43 5.83 4.88
CA GLY A 149 -15.27 5.80 6.07
C GLY A 149 -14.66 4.93 7.18
N GLY A 150 -15.51 4.40 8.06
CA GLY A 150 -15.09 3.53 9.16
C GLY A 150 -14.91 2.06 8.79
N VAL A 151 -15.16 1.66 7.55
CA VAL A 151 -15.02 0.27 7.13
C VAL A 151 -13.56 -0.14 7.20
N MET A 152 -13.25 -1.05 8.10
CA MET A 152 -11.90 -1.61 8.28
C MET A 152 -11.85 -3.02 7.69
N VAL A 153 -10.89 -3.27 6.83
CA VAL A 153 -10.61 -4.61 6.28
C VAL A 153 -9.26 -5.09 6.80
N PRO A 154 -9.11 -6.39 7.07
CA PRO A 154 -7.81 -6.94 7.43
C PRO A 154 -6.74 -6.56 6.42
N TRP A 155 -5.56 -6.22 6.90
CA TRP A 155 -4.43 -5.84 6.03
C TRP A 155 -4.03 -6.96 5.06
N THR A 156 -4.33 -8.22 5.39
CA THR A 156 -4.11 -9.39 4.53
C THR A 156 -5.15 -9.56 3.42
N THR A 157 -6.15 -8.69 3.34
CA THR A 157 -7.15 -8.78 2.27
C THR A 157 -6.49 -8.56 0.91
N PRO A 158 -6.73 -9.44 -0.07
CA PRO A 158 -6.13 -9.32 -1.39
C PRO A 158 -6.39 -7.96 -2.04
N PRO A 159 -5.40 -7.41 -2.75
CA PRO A 159 -5.57 -6.18 -3.53
C PRO A 159 -6.77 -6.27 -4.47
N ILE A 160 -7.31 -5.12 -4.86
CA ILE A 160 -8.52 -4.92 -5.66
C ILE A 160 -9.78 -5.26 -4.84
N VAL A 161 -9.83 -6.43 -4.17
CA VAL A 161 -10.93 -6.76 -3.26
C VAL A 161 -10.93 -5.79 -2.07
N SER A 162 -9.77 -5.54 -1.47
CA SER A 162 -9.64 -4.58 -0.38
C SER A 162 -10.04 -3.17 -0.80
N GLY A 163 -9.58 -2.71 -1.97
CA GLY A 163 -9.97 -1.41 -2.53
C GLY A 163 -11.49 -1.30 -2.73
N PHE A 164 -12.11 -2.37 -3.26
CA PHE A 164 -13.57 -2.40 -3.44
C PHE A 164 -14.31 -2.31 -2.09
N LEU A 165 -13.86 -3.05 -1.08
CA LEU A 165 -14.51 -3.08 0.22
C LEU A 165 -14.40 -1.75 0.99
N VAL A 166 -13.27 -1.04 0.88
CA VAL A 166 -13.06 0.22 1.61
C VAL A 166 -13.59 1.47 0.89
N GLY A 167 -13.85 1.42 -0.43
CA GLY A 167 -14.25 2.61 -1.17
C GLY A 167 -14.97 2.34 -2.50
N GLY A 168 -15.44 1.11 -2.71
CA GLY A 168 -16.20 0.73 -3.89
C GLY A 168 -15.35 0.59 -5.16
N TRP A 169 -16.04 0.50 -6.32
CA TRP A 169 -15.39 0.19 -7.59
C TRP A 169 -14.33 1.21 -8.03
N LYS A 170 -14.50 2.50 -7.69
CA LYS A 170 -13.52 3.54 -8.02
C LYS A 170 -12.18 3.31 -7.33
N MET A 171 -12.22 2.91 -6.04
CA MET A 171 -11.02 2.56 -5.29
C MET A 171 -10.38 1.28 -5.82
N ALA A 172 -11.16 0.28 -6.20
CA ALA A 172 -10.64 -0.95 -6.81
C ALA A 172 -9.92 -0.66 -8.14
N VAL A 173 -10.48 0.20 -8.99
CA VAL A 173 -9.84 0.63 -10.25
C VAL A 173 -8.55 1.40 -9.98
N LEU A 174 -8.56 2.34 -9.03
CA LEU A 174 -7.35 3.08 -8.65
C LEU A 174 -6.26 2.13 -8.13
N GLN A 175 -6.62 1.18 -7.27
CA GLN A 175 -5.69 0.18 -6.74
C GLN A 175 -5.12 -0.69 -7.86
N THR A 176 -5.95 -1.12 -8.81
CA THR A 176 -5.50 -1.87 -10.00
C THR A 176 -4.51 -1.06 -10.84
N PHE A 177 -4.77 0.23 -11.05
CA PHE A 177 -3.86 1.12 -11.76
C PHE A 177 -2.51 1.25 -11.04
N ILE A 178 -2.52 1.42 -9.72
CA ILE A 178 -1.30 1.51 -8.91
C ILE A 178 -0.50 0.21 -8.96
N LEU A 179 -1.17 -0.95 -8.90
CA LEU A 179 -0.53 -2.25 -9.02
C LEU A 179 0.09 -2.46 -10.41
N ALA A 180 -0.61 -2.07 -11.47
CA ALA A 180 -0.05 -2.10 -12.83
C ALA A 180 1.16 -1.18 -12.95
N LEU A 181 1.12 0.00 -12.34
CA LEU A 181 2.24 0.93 -12.32
C LEU A 181 3.46 0.32 -11.63
N SER A 182 3.27 -0.48 -10.56
CA SER A 182 4.38 -1.13 -9.88
C SER A 182 5.21 -2.03 -10.79
N PHE A 183 4.58 -2.67 -11.77
CA PHE A 183 5.28 -3.51 -12.77
C PHE A 183 6.24 -2.69 -13.65
N PHE A 184 5.89 -1.46 -13.97
CA PHE A 184 6.75 -0.59 -14.81
C PHE A 184 7.83 0.12 -14.00
N VAL A 185 7.66 0.24 -12.69
CA VAL A 185 8.63 0.89 -11.79
C VAL A 185 9.75 -0.08 -11.40
N TYR A 186 9.45 -1.39 -11.30
CA TYR A 186 10.42 -2.45 -11.06
C TYR A 186 11.04 -2.99 -12.34
#